data_774aeeac814cddf84c0bfc0175ae3575
#
_entry.id   774aeeac814cddf84c0bfc0175ae3575
#
_cell.length_a   1.000
_cell.length_b   1.000
_cell.length_c   1.000
_cell.angle_alpha   90.00
_cell.angle_beta   90.00
_cell.angle_gamma   90.00
#
_symmetry.space_group_name_H-M   'P 1'
#
loop_
_entity.id
_entity.type
_entity.pdbx_description
1 polymer ?
#
loop_
_entity_poly.entity_id
_entity_poly.type
_entity_poly.pdbx_seq_one_letter_code
_entity_poly.pdbx_strand_id
1 'polypeptide(L)'
;MKRILVTVLALMMTLVMLCPTVMAESDAAGTTIEVAVNFTGDVLATFEELVDTYEEANGCTVTVSTYGDDFESTLKTRMASNSLPDVWTTHGWSIIRYSEYLMPLNDQPWYSDLDESALGVIADDDGNIYVLMVDDLVNGTLVNLTVCEAAGVDPYAIYDWDDFTEACAKIKEAGYTPIGNSNSPGNLANIAGTWLNYEGEKAELSAEMLDGTFDWENFKLVLNDWANWYANGYLYEDKSTAGSDDIRERWASDKCAFFLGNDTSYLLNARKINPDGNYAFLPTFASTKEGKQFVGVGEGTAFGIWKDTQNEAAAKAFLNYMAQPEVASKMGKATGNISSLKSVADLTKEEYGQKLVLDMQAKYGDILYENLWDRKYMPSGMWSIFDSAEKMLTDDYSEAGIQDVVDYLAESYTDLWESQNEG
;
A
#
# COMPACT_ATOMS: atom_id res chain seq x y z
N MET A 1 24.72 -63.36 35.81
CA MET A 1 24.74 -61.94 36.18
C MET A 1 24.69 -60.99 34.99
N LYS A 2 25.03 -61.37 33.73
CA LYS A 2 25.01 -60.47 32.56
C LYS A 2 23.63 -60.37 31.85
N ARG A 3 22.66 -61.25 32.17
CA ARG A 3 21.31 -61.24 31.54
C ARG A 3 20.26 -60.43 32.32
N ILE A 4 20.50 -60.12 33.58
CA ILE A 4 19.57 -59.34 34.42
C ILE A 4 19.79 -57.83 34.25
N LEU A 5 20.99 -57.42 33.84
CA LEU A 5 21.34 -56.01 33.66
C LEU A 5 20.76 -55.38 32.36
N VAL A 6 20.51 -56.22 31.34
CA VAL A 6 19.97 -55.77 30.07
C VAL A 6 18.45 -55.52 30.13
N THR A 7 17.76 -56.29 31.01
CA THR A 7 16.29 -56.17 31.15
C THR A 7 15.88 -54.96 32.01
N VAL A 8 16.73 -54.52 32.92
CA VAL A 8 16.46 -53.31 33.74
C VAL A 8 16.76 -52.02 32.96
N LEU A 9 17.71 -52.04 32.01
CA LEU A 9 17.98 -50.88 31.15
C LEU A 9 16.95 -50.71 30.07
N ALA A 10 16.29 -51.79 29.60
CA ALA A 10 15.18 -51.71 28.61
C ALA A 10 13.88 -51.25 29.24
N LEU A 11 13.68 -51.41 30.57
CA LEU A 11 12.48 -50.94 31.26
C LEU A 11 12.58 -49.47 31.73
N MET A 12 13.78 -48.89 31.76
CA MET A 12 13.98 -47.46 32.06
C MET A 12 13.89 -46.56 30.82
N MET A 13 13.93 -47.11 29.60
CA MET A 13 13.80 -46.33 28.36
C MET A 13 12.35 -46.21 27.82
N THR A 14 11.39 -46.88 28.45
CA THR A 14 9.98 -46.81 28.04
C THR A 14 9.09 -45.99 28.99
N LEU A 15 9.69 -45.28 29.96
CA LEU A 15 8.91 -44.43 30.87
C LEU A 15 9.21 -42.91 30.73
N VAL A 16 9.75 -42.52 29.58
CA VAL A 16 9.91 -41.10 29.24
C VAL A 16 9.24 -40.85 27.91
N MET A 17 7.93 -40.78 27.89
CA MET A 17 7.12 -40.03 26.90
C MET A 17 5.64 -40.28 27.15
N LEU A 18 5.16 -39.77 28.25
CA LEU A 18 3.77 -39.36 28.42
C LEU A 18 3.76 -38.21 29.43
N CYS A 19 4.49 -37.13 29.12
CA CYS A 19 4.02 -35.84 29.55
C CYS A 19 2.84 -35.54 28.60
N PRO A 20 1.61 -35.41 29.08
CA PRO A 20 0.62 -34.68 28.33
C PRO A 20 1.25 -33.28 28.18
N THR A 21 1.57 -32.90 26.97
CA THR A 21 1.63 -31.47 26.63
C THR A 21 0.27 -30.95 27.02
N VAL A 22 0.15 -30.33 28.16
CA VAL A 22 -0.96 -29.42 28.46
C VAL A 22 -0.73 -28.33 27.43
N MET A 23 -1.39 -28.47 26.29
CA MET A 23 -1.60 -27.35 25.38
C MET A 23 -2.29 -26.30 26.26
N ALA A 24 -1.64 -25.19 26.49
CA ALA A 24 -2.32 -24.05 27.09
C ALA A 24 -3.61 -23.83 26.28
N GLU A 25 -4.74 -23.81 26.98
CA GLU A 25 -6.02 -23.54 26.35
C GLU A 25 -5.85 -22.21 25.60
N SER A 26 -6.12 -22.19 24.30
CA SER A 26 -5.98 -20.98 23.51
C SER A 26 -6.99 -19.93 24.01
N ASP A 27 -6.58 -18.68 24.13
CA ASP A 27 -7.46 -17.55 24.48
C ASP A 27 -8.66 -17.41 23.50
N ALA A 28 -8.59 -18.07 22.35
CA ALA A 28 -9.64 -18.14 21.33
C ALA A 28 -10.56 -19.37 21.44
N ALA A 29 -10.22 -20.38 22.26
CA ALA A 29 -10.93 -21.67 22.29
C ALA A 29 -12.44 -21.51 22.59
N GLY A 30 -13.28 -22.12 21.72
CA GLY A 30 -14.75 -22.06 21.83
C GLY A 30 -15.38 -20.71 21.52
N THR A 31 -14.59 -19.72 21.08
CA THR A 31 -15.08 -18.38 20.71
C THR A 31 -15.36 -18.28 19.22
N THR A 32 -16.31 -17.46 18.84
CA THR A 32 -16.54 -17.05 17.43
C THR A 32 -16.22 -15.58 17.31
N ILE A 33 -15.35 -15.21 16.37
CA ILE A 33 -15.07 -13.82 15.97
C ILE A 33 -15.50 -13.57 14.53
N GLU A 34 -15.90 -12.33 14.22
CA GLU A 34 -16.13 -11.87 12.86
C GLU A 34 -14.92 -11.09 12.38
N VAL A 35 -14.38 -11.49 11.21
CA VAL A 35 -13.26 -10.79 10.54
C VAL A 35 -13.73 -10.32 9.17
N ALA A 36 -13.84 -9.02 8.96
CA ALA A 36 -14.22 -8.45 7.67
C ALA A 36 -12.98 -8.07 6.86
N VAL A 37 -12.94 -8.51 5.60
CA VAL A 37 -11.81 -8.27 4.69
C VAL A 37 -12.30 -7.79 3.32
N ASN A 38 -11.51 -6.93 2.67
CA ASN A 38 -11.74 -6.50 1.29
C ASN A 38 -10.91 -7.28 0.26
N PHE A 39 -10.47 -8.49 0.62
CA PHE A 39 -9.70 -9.35 -0.27
C PHE A 39 -10.58 -9.98 -1.35
N THR A 40 -9.97 -10.25 -2.50
CA THR A 40 -10.60 -10.96 -3.63
C THR A 40 -9.63 -11.96 -4.25
N GLY A 41 -10.12 -12.90 -5.06
CA GLY A 41 -9.31 -13.83 -5.84
C GLY A 41 -8.33 -14.66 -5.01
N ASP A 42 -7.07 -14.73 -5.47
CA ASP A 42 -6.02 -15.55 -4.85
C ASP A 42 -5.66 -15.07 -3.43
N VAL A 43 -5.77 -13.77 -3.16
CA VAL A 43 -5.51 -13.19 -1.83
C VAL A 43 -6.55 -13.66 -0.82
N LEU A 44 -7.84 -13.63 -1.20
CA LEU A 44 -8.92 -14.14 -0.35
C LEU A 44 -8.75 -15.64 -0.10
N ALA A 45 -8.48 -16.44 -1.13
CA ALA A 45 -8.27 -17.87 -0.99
C ALA A 45 -7.10 -18.20 -0.04
N THR A 46 -6.00 -17.45 -0.13
CA THR A 46 -4.86 -17.60 0.79
C THR A 46 -5.25 -17.25 2.22
N PHE A 47 -6.00 -16.16 2.40
CA PHE A 47 -6.48 -15.75 3.72
C PHE A 47 -7.41 -16.79 4.35
N GLU A 48 -8.35 -17.33 3.60
CA GLU A 48 -9.28 -18.39 4.05
C GLU A 48 -8.52 -19.66 4.47
N GLU A 49 -7.48 -20.09 3.71
CA GLU A 49 -6.61 -21.22 4.11
C GLU A 49 -5.90 -20.96 5.44
N LEU A 50 -5.44 -19.72 5.67
CA LEU A 50 -4.80 -19.33 6.93
C LEU A 50 -5.81 -19.33 8.08
N VAL A 51 -7.03 -18.87 7.83
CA VAL A 51 -8.14 -18.93 8.81
C VAL A 51 -8.47 -20.37 9.18
N ASP A 52 -8.64 -21.27 8.22
CA ASP A 52 -8.91 -22.70 8.47
C ASP A 52 -7.80 -23.30 9.36
N THR A 53 -6.54 -23.00 9.05
CA THR A 53 -5.38 -23.45 9.85
C THR A 53 -5.44 -22.92 11.29
N TYR A 54 -5.84 -21.65 11.45
CA TYR A 54 -5.98 -21.04 12.78
C TYR A 54 -7.11 -21.69 13.58
N GLU A 55 -8.28 -21.90 12.98
CA GLU A 55 -9.44 -22.54 13.60
C GLU A 55 -9.12 -23.95 14.09
N GLU A 56 -8.49 -24.78 13.24
CA GLU A 56 -8.08 -26.13 13.59
C GLU A 56 -7.10 -26.15 14.77
N ALA A 57 -6.14 -25.22 14.79
CA ALA A 57 -5.12 -25.15 15.85
C ALA A 57 -5.67 -24.65 17.19
N ASN A 58 -6.70 -23.77 17.17
CA ASN A 58 -7.16 -23.07 18.35
C ASN A 58 -8.56 -23.51 18.83
N GLY A 59 -9.29 -24.31 18.06
CA GLY A 59 -10.63 -24.76 18.42
C GLY A 59 -11.65 -23.63 18.53
N CYS A 60 -11.54 -22.62 17.68
CA CYS A 60 -12.41 -21.44 17.58
C CYS A 60 -13.09 -21.39 16.20
N THR A 61 -13.94 -20.38 16.00
CA THR A 61 -14.55 -20.09 14.69
C THR A 61 -14.26 -18.65 14.29
N VAL A 62 -13.85 -18.44 13.02
CA VAL A 62 -13.65 -17.13 12.42
C VAL A 62 -14.61 -16.96 11.25
N THR A 63 -15.61 -16.13 11.42
CA THR A 63 -16.54 -15.80 10.34
C THR A 63 -15.90 -14.75 9.43
N VAL A 64 -15.47 -15.13 8.25
CA VAL A 64 -14.93 -14.21 7.24
C VAL A 64 -16.08 -13.53 6.50
N SER A 65 -16.12 -12.20 6.55
CA SER A 65 -17.09 -11.36 5.85
C SER A 65 -16.40 -10.57 4.73
N THR A 66 -16.95 -10.66 3.53
CA THR A 66 -16.48 -9.86 2.38
C THR A 66 -17.65 -9.07 1.80
N TYR A 67 -17.44 -7.81 1.45
CA TYR A 67 -18.51 -6.92 0.96
C TYR A 67 -18.24 -6.43 -0.48
N GLY A 68 -17.18 -6.91 -1.13
CA GLY A 68 -16.79 -6.48 -2.48
C GLY A 68 -16.60 -4.98 -2.55
N ASP A 69 -17.14 -4.35 -3.61
CA ASP A 69 -17.05 -2.90 -3.83
C ASP A 69 -17.79 -2.07 -2.76
N ASP A 70 -18.70 -2.70 -2.00
CA ASP A 70 -19.44 -2.04 -0.92
C ASP A 70 -18.73 -2.09 0.44
N PHE A 71 -17.48 -2.56 0.52
CA PHE A 71 -16.76 -2.77 1.77
C PHE A 71 -16.73 -1.52 2.66
N GLU A 72 -16.24 -0.40 2.12
CA GLU A 72 -16.13 0.87 2.85
C GLU A 72 -17.50 1.43 3.28
N SER A 73 -18.50 1.37 2.39
CA SER A 73 -19.84 1.88 2.67
C SER A 73 -20.55 1.04 3.72
N THR A 74 -20.32 -0.27 3.70
CA THR A 74 -20.85 -1.20 4.72
C THR A 74 -20.21 -0.95 6.08
N LEU A 75 -18.88 -0.80 6.14
CA LEU A 75 -18.20 -0.47 7.40
C LEU A 75 -18.67 0.86 7.97
N LYS A 76 -18.82 1.92 7.17
CA LYS A 76 -19.38 3.21 7.64
C LYS A 76 -20.78 3.06 8.22
N THR A 77 -21.63 2.25 7.60
CA THR A 77 -22.98 1.94 8.11
C THR A 77 -22.91 1.21 9.44
N ARG A 78 -21.98 0.25 9.57
CA ARG A 78 -21.76 -0.52 10.81
C ARG A 78 -21.16 0.35 11.92
N MET A 79 -20.27 1.30 11.59
CA MET A 79 -19.78 2.34 12.53
C MET A 79 -20.94 3.17 13.09
N ALA A 80 -21.79 3.70 12.21
CA ALA A 80 -22.94 4.51 12.62
C ALA A 80 -23.95 3.74 13.51
N SER A 81 -24.05 2.42 13.35
CA SER A 81 -24.92 1.54 14.15
C SER A 81 -24.21 0.89 15.35
N ASN A 82 -22.94 1.21 15.59
CA ASN A 82 -22.09 0.60 16.63
C ASN A 82 -22.14 -0.95 16.61
N SER A 83 -21.98 -1.54 15.41
CA SER A 83 -22.07 -2.99 15.18
C SER A 83 -20.96 -3.48 14.25
N LEU A 84 -19.73 -3.04 14.52
CA LEU A 84 -18.56 -3.40 13.75
C LEU A 84 -18.19 -4.89 13.90
N PRO A 85 -17.46 -5.50 12.92
CA PRO A 85 -16.80 -6.78 13.11
C PRO A 85 -15.79 -6.72 14.26
N ASP A 86 -15.45 -7.84 14.86
CA ASP A 86 -14.41 -7.89 15.90
C ASP A 86 -13.05 -7.41 15.34
N VAL A 87 -12.75 -7.81 14.12
CA VAL A 87 -11.55 -7.41 13.36
C VAL A 87 -11.94 -7.01 11.95
N TRP A 88 -11.31 -5.99 11.39
CA TRP A 88 -11.46 -5.70 9.96
C TRP A 88 -10.17 -5.21 9.31
N THR A 89 -10.07 -5.41 7.99
CA THR A 89 -8.95 -4.85 7.22
C THR A 89 -9.16 -3.37 6.92
N THR A 90 -8.08 -2.62 6.99
CA THR A 90 -8.01 -1.23 6.63
C THR A 90 -6.60 -0.94 6.06
N HIS A 91 -6.20 0.31 6.02
CA HIS A 91 -4.88 0.73 5.57
C HIS A 91 -4.12 1.42 6.71
N GLY A 92 -2.79 1.44 6.65
CA GLY A 92 -1.96 2.10 7.64
C GLY A 92 -2.33 3.59 7.83
N TRP A 93 -2.57 4.31 6.74
CA TRP A 93 -2.97 5.72 6.76
C TRP A 93 -4.33 5.98 7.41
N SER A 94 -5.19 4.98 7.53
CA SER A 94 -6.58 5.18 7.96
C SER A 94 -6.75 5.38 9.46
N ILE A 95 -5.69 5.33 10.25
CA ILE A 95 -5.75 5.61 11.70
C ILE A 95 -6.38 6.98 11.99
N ILE A 96 -6.09 7.98 11.16
CA ILE A 96 -6.67 9.34 11.27
C ILE A 96 -8.20 9.30 11.24
N ARG A 97 -8.78 8.36 10.49
CA ARG A 97 -10.24 8.23 10.31
C ARG A 97 -10.90 7.25 11.26
N TYR A 98 -10.18 6.21 11.69
CA TYR A 98 -10.78 5.04 12.35
C TYR A 98 -10.26 4.80 13.77
N SER A 99 -9.27 5.54 14.26
CA SER A 99 -8.74 5.37 15.62
C SER A 99 -9.82 5.45 16.70
N GLU A 100 -10.86 6.27 16.49
CA GLU A 100 -11.99 6.37 17.44
C GLU A 100 -12.81 5.07 17.56
N TYR A 101 -12.74 4.15 16.59
CA TYR A 101 -13.42 2.85 16.57
C TYR A 101 -12.49 1.69 16.93
N LEU A 102 -11.18 1.92 16.96
CA LEU A 102 -10.15 0.90 17.14
C LEU A 102 -9.57 0.91 18.54
N MET A 103 -9.11 -0.24 19.01
CA MET A 103 -8.36 -0.29 20.27
C MET A 103 -6.86 -0.08 20.02
N PRO A 104 -6.14 0.57 20.95
CA PRO A 104 -4.69 0.65 20.90
C PRO A 104 -4.04 -0.73 21.00
N LEU A 105 -2.97 -0.96 20.23
CA LEU A 105 -2.27 -2.25 20.09
C LEU A 105 -0.79 -2.19 20.46
N ASN A 106 -0.33 -1.15 21.14
CA ASN A 106 1.09 -0.98 21.54
C ASN A 106 1.59 -2.08 22.50
N ASP A 107 0.69 -2.76 23.20
CA ASP A 107 0.98 -3.84 24.15
C ASP A 107 1.17 -5.22 23.47
N GLN A 108 0.98 -5.31 22.15
CA GLN A 108 1.03 -6.58 21.45
C GLN A 108 2.48 -7.06 21.25
N PRO A 109 2.73 -8.39 21.31
CA PRO A 109 4.08 -8.94 21.25
C PRO A 109 4.82 -8.63 19.94
N TRP A 110 4.10 -8.44 18.84
CA TRP A 110 4.67 -8.11 17.51
C TRP A 110 4.98 -6.61 17.32
N TYR A 111 4.60 -5.73 18.26
CA TYR A 111 4.85 -4.30 18.15
C TYR A 111 6.33 -3.96 17.87
N SER A 112 7.25 -4.63 18.55
CA SER A 112 8.69 -4.40 18.36
C SER A 112 9.24 -4.94 17.04
N ASP A 113 8.46 -5.76 16.34
CA ASP A 113 8.83 -6.34 15.05
C ASP A 113 8.43 -5.47 13.86
N LEU A 114 7.54 -4.49 14.07
CA LEU A 114 7.22 -3.50 13.04
C LEU A 114 8.48 -2.70 12.67
N ASP A 115 8.67 -2.45 11.38
CA ASP A 115 9.75 -1.60 10.92
C ASP A 115 9.46 -0.10 11.17
N GLU A 116 10.50 0.73 11.07
CA GLU A 116 10.37 2.16 11.37
C GLU A 116 9.51 2.90 10.35
N SER A 117 9.49 2.45 9.10
CA SER A 117 8.66 3.07 8.06
C SER A 117 7.17 2.80 8.31
N ALA A 118 6.82 1.56 8.68
CA ALA A 118 5.46 1.22 9.08
C ALA A 118 5.00 2.01 10.31
N LEU A 119 5.85 2.09 11.35
CA LEU A 119 5.54 2.86 12.56
C LEU A 119 5.32 4.35 12.25
N GLY A 120 6.10 4.93 11.35
CA GLY A 120 5.94 6.32 10.91
C GLY A 120 4.61 6.62 10.23
N VAL A 121 3.94 5.57 9.74
CA VAL A 121 2.65 5.68 9.03
C VAL A 121 1.46 5.40 9.94
N ILE A 122 1.58 4.37 10.82
CA ILE A 122 0.45 3.86 11.61
C ILE A 122 0.38 4.40 13.05
N ALA A 123 1.36 5.18 13.49
CA ALA A 123 1.34 5.82 14.78
C ALA A 123 0.64 7.19 14.72
N ASP A 124 -0.18 7.48 15.75
CA ASP A 124 -0.68 8.83 15.97
C ASP A 124 0.40 9.74 16.60
N ASP A 125 0.09 11.01 16.80
CA ASP A 125 1.00 12.00 17.37
C ASP A 125 1.46 11.67 18.81
N ASP A 126 0.70 10.85 19.54
CA ASP A 126 1.02 10.34 20.87
C ASP A 126 1.81 9.02 20.83
N GLY A 127 2.07 8.47 19.65
CA GLY A 127 2.78 7.22 19.42
C GLY A 127 1.93 5.97 19.62
N ASN A 128 0.59 6.09 19.65
CA ASN A 128 -0.28 4.91 19.71
C ASN A 128 -0.45 4.34 18.32
N ILE A 129 -0.49 3.00 18.24
CA ILE A 129 -0.88 2.27 17.04
C ILE A 129 -2.21 1.56 17.26
N TYR A 130 -3.01 1.46 16.21
CA TYR A 130 -4.37 0.89 16.24
C TYR A 130 -4.54 -0.28 15.28
N VAL A 131 -3.50 -0.61 14.53
CA VAL A 131 -3.55 -1.67 13.52
C VAL A 131 -2.27 -2.51 13.55
N LEU A 132 -2.40 -3.78 13.18
CA LEU A 132 -1.29 -4.63 12.74
C LEU A 132 -1.15 -4.46 11.24
N MET A 133 -0.09 -3.83 10.79
CA MET A 133 0.27 -3.75 9.39
C MET A 133 1.15 -4.96 9.02
N VAL A 134 0.62 -5.91 8.27
CA VAL A 134 1.34 -7.16 7.92
C VAL A 134 2.20 -7.00 6.68
N ASP A 135 1.78 -6.15 5.77
CA ASP A 135 2.53 -5.79 4.58
C ASP A 135 2.32 -4.31 4.23
N ASP A 136 3.19 -3.75 3.40
CA ASP A 136 3.06 -2.41 2.88
C ASP A 136 3.05 -2.42 1.36
N LEU A 137 2.21 -1.58 0.81
CA LEU A 137 2.09 -1.30 -0.60
C LEU A 137 2.93 -0.07 -0.89
N VAL A 138 4.08 -0.30 -1.50
CA VAL A 138 5.07 0.75 -1.78
C VAL A 138 4.85 1.33 -3.16
N ASN A 139 4.52 2.62 -3.22
CA ASN A 139 4.25 3.37 -4.45
C ASN A 139 5.50 4.11 -4.93
N GLY A 140 5.80 3.96 -6.20
CA GLY A 140 6.93 4.62 -6.85
C GLY A 140 6.79 4.60 -8.37
N THR A 141 7.90 4.50 -9.06
CA THR A 141 7.93 4.41 -10.52
C THR A 141 8.35 3.01 -10.94
N LEU A 142 7.47 2.29 -11.60
CA LEU A 142 7.80 1.03 -12.25
C LEU A 142 8.44 1.30 -13.60
N VAL A 143 9.53 0.60 -13.91
CA VAL A 143 10.33 0.81 -15.10
C VAL A 143 10.49 -0.48 -15.90
N ASN A 144 10.22 -0.42 -17.19
CA ASN A 144 10.60 -1.47 -18.14
C ASN A 144 12.01 -1.16 -18.68
N LEU A 145 12.99 -1.88 -18.15
CA LEU A 145 14.41 -1.67 -18.51
C LEU A 145 14.71 -2.03 -19.95
N THR A 146 14.00 -3.00 -20.54
CA THR A 146 14.16 -3.38 -21.96
C THR A 146 13.82 -2.21 -22.87
N VAL A 147 12.73 -1.49 -22.58
CA VAL A 147 12.33 -0.31 -23.37
C VAL A 147 13.30 0.84 -23.18
N CYS A 148 13.73 1.09 -21.94
CA CYS A 148 14.72 2.15 -21.65
C CYS A 148 16.05 1.88 -22.37
N GLU A 149 16.55 0.65 -22.34
CA GLU A 149 17.78 0.25 -23.05
C GLU A 149 17.65 0.44 -24.57
N ALA A 150 16.52 0.01 -25.15
CA ALA A 150 16.25 0.18 -26.58
C ALA A 150 16.19 1.66 -27.00
N ALA A 151 15.76 2.55 -26.12
CA ALA A 151 15.70 3.99 -26.33
C ALA A 151 17.01 4.73 -25.96
N GLY A 152 18.01 4.02 -25.43
CA GLY A 152 19.27 4.62 -24.96
C GLY A 152 19.09 5.51 -23.74
N VAL A 153 18.13 5.20 -22.89
CA VAL A 153 17.82 5.93 -21.65
C VAL A 153 18.32 5.13 -20.45
N ASP A 154 19.13 5.75 -19.61
CA ASP A 154 19.44 5.21 -18.27
C ASP A 154 18.39 5.73 -17.27
N PRO A 155 17.41 4.91 -16.83
CA PRO A 155 16.38 5.37 -15.94
C PRO A 155 16.91 5.71 -14.54
N TYR A 156 18.07 5.18 -14.16
CA TYR A 156 18.71 5.47 -12.89
C TYR A 156 19.41 6.84 -12.84
N ALA A 157 19.58 7.50 -13.98
CA ALA A 157 20.13 8.85 -14.08
C ALA A 157 19.04 9.93 -13.99
N ILE A 158 17.77 9.55 -14.01
CA ILE A 158 16.64 10.47 -13.90
C ILE A 158 16.48 10.86 -12.42
N TYR A 159 16.57 12.14 -12.14
CA TYR A 159 16.45 12.65 -10.77
C TYR A 159 15.14 13.42 -10.55
N ASP A 160 14.79 14.30 -11.47
CA ASP A 160 13.63 15.18 -11.38
C ASP A 160 12.70 15.06 -12.61
N TRP A 161 11.62 15.84 -12.60
CA TRP A 161 10.63 15.81 -13.69
C TRP A 161 11.13 16.41 -14.99
N ASP A 162 12.15 17.26 -14.97
CA ASP A 162 12.80 17.76 -16.19
C ASP A 162 13.60 16.65 -16.86
N ASP A 163 14.45 15.94 -16.10
CA ASP A 163 15.18 14.76 -16.60
C ASP A 163 14.20 13.70 -17.13
N PHE A 164 13.08 13.48 -16.43
CA PHE A 164 12.05 12.54 -16.83
C PHE A 164 11.40 12.94 -18.16
N THR A 165 11.07 14.22 -18.33
CA THR A 165 10.49 14.75 -19.56
C THR A 165 11.46 14.59 -20.73
N GLU A 166 12.77 14.82 -20.52
CA GLU A 166 13.79 14.55 -21.54
C GLU A 166 13.90 13.05 -21.88
N ALA A 167 13.80 12.17 -20.88
CA ALA A 167 13.79 10.72 -21.10
C ALA A 167 12.57 10.30 -21.90
N CYS A 168 11.39 10.84 -21.59
CA CYS A 168 10.16 10.59 -22.35
C CYS A 168 10.29 10.97 -23.83
N ALA A 169 10.94 12.10 -24.14
CA ALA A 169 11.18 12.51 -25.51
C ALA A 169 12.02 11.48 -26.29
N LYS A 170 13.11 10.98 -25.69
CA LYS A 170 13.98 9.95 -26.29
C LYS A 170 13.25 8.63 -26.51
N ILE A 171 12.45 8.21 -25.52
CA ILE A 171 11.66 6.97 -25.61
C ILE A 171 10.64 7.06 -26.74
N LYS A 172 9.94 8.21 -26.86
CA LYS A 172 9.01 8.44 -27.96
C LYS A 172 9.69 8.47 -29.31
N GLU A 173 10.87 9.11 -29.44
CA GLU A 173 11.68 9.11 -30.67
C GLU A 173 12.10 7.70 -31.08
N ALA A 174 12.36 6.81 -30.11
CA ALA A 174 12.67 5.40 -30.34
C ALA A 174 11.43 4.55 -30.73
N GLY A 175 10.23 5.15 -30.74
CA GLY A 175 8.98 4.51 -31.18
C GLY A 175 8.23 3.76 -30.08
N TYR A 176 8.54 4.01 -28.82
CA TYR A 176 7.83 3.45 -27.67
C TYR A 176 6.93 4.50 -26.99
N THR A 177 5.97 4.04 -26.20
CA THR A 177 5.19 4.91 -25.32
C THR A 177 5.99 5.20 -24.05
N PRO A 178 6.26 6.47 -23.70
CA PRO A 178 6.98 6.78 -22.47
C PRO A 178 6.24 6.38 -21.21
N ILE A 179 4.98 6.81 -21.03
CA ILE A 179 4.19 6.72 -19.81
C ILE A 179 3.00 5.79 -20.01
N GLY A 180 2.88 4.75 -19.20
CA GLY A 180 1.84 3.71 -19.28
C GLY A 180 0.63 3.96 -18.39
N ASN A 181 0.48 5.15 -17.81
CA ASN A 181 -0.67 5.43 -16.95
C ASN A 181 -1.96 5.55 -17.77
N SER A 182 -3.04 4.88 -17.33
CA SER A 182 -4.40 5.16 -17.74
C SER A 182 -4.93 6.38 -16.99
N ASN A 183 -6.08 6.93 -17.41
CA ASN A 183 -6.75 7.93 -16.58
C ASN A 183 -7.13 7.30 -15.23
N SER A 184 -6.64 7.91 -14.16
CA SER A 184 -6.84 7.46 -12.79
C SER A 184 -6.64 8.63 -11.83
N PRO A 185 -7.47 8.75 -10.78
CA PRO A 185 -7.25 9.78 -9.76
C PRO A 185 -5.84 9.71 -9.17
N GLY A 186 -5.21 8.52 -9.16
CA GLY A 186 -3.84 8.33 -8.68
C GLY A 186 -2.78 9.13 -9.44
N ASN A 187 -3.02 9.48 -10.69
CA ASN A 187 -2.09 10.30 -11.47
C ASN A 187 -1.88 11.69 -10.83
N LEU A 188 -2.94 12.28 -10.31
CA LEU A 188 -2.89 13.60 -9.67
C LEU A 188 -2.72 13.50 -8.15
N ALA A 189 -3.23 12.43 -7.50
CA ALA A 189 -3.25 12.29 -6.05
C ALA A 189 -1.98 11.61 -5.52
N ASN A 190 -1.66 10.39 -6.00
CA ASN A 190 -0.60 9.56 -5.40
C ASN A 190 0.78 10.19 -5.47
N ILE A 191 1.09 10.90 -6.57
CA ILE A 191 2.41 11.49 -6.78
C ILE A 191 2.47 12.99 -6.52
N ALA A 192 1.36 13.61 -6.13
CA ALA A 192 1.32 15.06 -5.83
C ALA A 192 2.35 15.48 -4.78
N GLY A 193 2.65 14.61 -3.81
CA GLY A 193 3.64 14.86 -2.77
C GLY A 193 5.02 15.23 -3.30
N THR A 194 5.40 14.77 -4.49
CA THR A 194 6.71 15.11 -5.08
C THR A 194 6.80 16.58 -5.49
N TRP A 195 5.70 17.25 -5.76
CA TRP A 195 5.64 18.70 -6.04
C TRP A 195 5.30 19.51 -4.80
N LEU A 196 4.54 18.94 -3.84
CA LEU A 196 3.87 19.67 -2.79
C LEU A 196 4.37 19.37 -1.37
N ASN A 197 5.16 18.32 -1.16
CA ASN A 197 5.61 17.84 0.15
C ASN A 197 7.09 17.50 0.16
N TYR A 198 7.95 18.47 -0.14
CA TYR A 198 9.39 18.29 -0.01
C TYR A 198 10.00 19.30 0.97
N GLU A 199 11.22 19.01 1.46
CA GLU A 199 11.94 19.89 2.37
C GLU A 199 12.20 21.27 1.72
N GLY A 200 12.09 22.31 2.50
CA GLY A 200 12.32 23.69 2.08
C GLY A 200 11.05 24.53 2.07
N GLU A 201 10.97 25.51 1.16
CA GLU A 201 9.89 26.50 1.12
C GLU A 201 8.47 25.93 0.93
N LYS A 202 8.37 24.67 0.50
CA LYS A 202 7.08 24.02 0.23
C LYS A 202 6.64 23.00 1.31
N ALA A 203 7.42 22.79 2.36
CA ALA A 203 7.03 21.93 3.48
C ALA A 203 5.75 22.43 4.18
N GLU A 204 5.43 23.71 4.05
CA GLU A 204 4.24 24.33 4.65
C GLU A 204 2.94 23.98 3.89
N LEU A 205 3.00 23.58 2.60
CA LEU A 205 1.81 23.29 1.80
C LEU A 205 0.97 22.15 2.36
N SER A 206 1.63 21.16 2.98
CA SER A 206 0.93 20.05 3.64
C SER A 206 0.15 20.53 4.87
N ALA A 207 0.70 21.46 5.65
CA ALA A 207 0.01 22.05 6.79
C ALA A 207 -1.17 22.92 6.33
N GLU A 208 -0.98 23.75 5.30
CA GLU A 208 -2.06 24.54 4.69
C GLU A 208 -3.21 23.67 4.21
N MET A 209 -2.90 22.49 3.65
CA MET A 209 -3.92 21.53 3.20
C MET A 209 -4.71 20.96 4.37
N LEU A 210 -4.06 20.63 5.50
CA LEU A 210 -4.73 20.17 6.71
C LEU A 210 -5.61 21.26 7.34
N ASP A 211 -5.12 22.51 7.33
CA ASP A 211 -5.78 23.63 7.99
C ASP A 211 -6.90 24.28 7.13
N GLY A 212 -7.12 23.79 5.91
CA GLY A 212 -8.12 24.38 5.02
C GLY A 212 -7.70 25.68 4.34
N THR A 213 -6.43 26.03 4.39
CA THR A 213 -5.90 27.30 3.87
C THR A 213 -5.05 27.17 2.60
N PHE A 214 -5.00 25.97 2.03
CA PHE A 214 -4.19 25.67 0.86
C PHE A 214 -4.57 26.52 -0.35
N ASP A 215 -3.58 27.21 -0.92
CA ASP A 215 -3.74 27.91 -2.17
C ASP A 215 -3.65 26.95 -3.36
N TRP A 216 -4.79 26.62 -3.94
CA TRP A 216 -4.91 25.68 -5.05
C TRP A 216 -4.15 26.10 -6.31
N GLU A 217 -3.75 27.36 -6.45
CA GLU A 217 -2.83 27.78 -7.51
C GLU A 217 -1.50 27.00 -7.47
N ASN A 218 -1.07 26.54 -6.29
CA ASN A 218 0.11 25.69 -6.15
C ASN A 218 -0.05 24.33 -6.84
N PHE A 219 -1.28 23.84 -7.00
CA PHE A 219 -1.53 22.55 -7.66
C PHE A 219 -1.23 22.60 -9.18
N LYS A 220 -1.10 23.79 -9.75
CA LYS A 220 -0.60 23.97 -11.12
C LYS A 220 0.79 23.36 -11.35
N LEU A 221 1.60 23.21 -10.32
CA LEU A 221 2.88 22.51 -10.41
C LEU A 221 2.69 21.07 -10.93
N VAL A 222 1.69 20.36 -10.40
CA VAL A 222 1.32 19.00 -10.83
C VAL A 222 0.68 19.02 -12.21
N LEU A 223 -0.34 19.88 -12.40
CA LEU A 223 -1.15 19.92 -13.61
C LEU A 223 -0.35 20.30 -14.85
N ASN A 224 0.62 21.23 -14.73
CA ASN A 224 1.43 21.66 -15.86
C ASN A 224 2.31 20.55 -16.42
N ASP A 225 2.90 19.71 -15.57
CA ASP A 225 3.72 18.59 -16.04
C ASP A 225 2.85 17.54 -16.75
N TRP A 226 1.71 17.16 -16.17
CA TRP A 226 0.77 16.25 -16.81
C TRP A 226 0.23 16.81 -18.13
N ALA A 227 -0.17 18.08 -18.18
CA ALA A 227 -0.60 18.76 -19.39
C ALA A 227 0.48 18.76 -20.48
N ASN A 228 1.73 19.04 -20.10
CA ASN A 228 2.87 18.98 -20.99
C ASN A 228 3.08 17.56 -21.57
N TRP A 229 2.99 16.51 -20.74
CA TRP A 229 3.12 15.13 -21.21
C TRP A 229 1.95 14.72 -22.13
N TYR A 230 0.73 15.18 -21.86
CA TYR A 230 -0.42 14.99 -22.77
C TYR A 230 -0.19 15.69 -24.11
N ALA A 231 0.20 16.96 -24.08
CA ALA A 231 0.46 17.75 -25.30
C ALA A 231 1.56 17.15 -26.17
N ASN A 232 2.57 16.57 -25.54
CA ASN A 232 3.67 15.89 -26.25
C ASN A 232 3.32 14.45 -26.65
N GLY A 233 2.15 13.92 -26.29
CA GLY A 233 1.73 12.54 -26.60
C GLY A 233 2.66 11.50 -26.00
N TYR A 234 3.05 11.66 -24.72
CA TYR A 234 3.87 10.71 -24.00
C TYR A 234 3.07 9.57 -23.38
N LEU A 235 1.74 9.71 -23.30
CA LEU A 235 0.83 8.64 -22.89
C LEU A 235 0.14 8.00 -24.10
N TYR A 236 -0.48 6.84 -23.91
CA TYR A 236 -1.31 6.23 -24.95
C TYR A 236 -2.47 7.13 -25.34
N GLU A 237 -2.79 7.15 -26.64
CA GLU A 237 -3.93 7.96 -27.15
C GLU A 237 -5.26 7.50 -26.56
N ASP A 238 -5.40 6.19 -26.27
CA ASP A 238 -6.60 5.58 -25.71
C ASP A 238 -6.60 5.48 -24.18
N LYS A 239 -5.72 6.21 -23.48
CA LYS A 239 -5.58 6.17 -22.01
C LYS A 239 -6.88 6.40 -21.24
N SER A 240 -7.81 7.18 -21.81
CA SER A 240 -9.12 7.50 -21.21
C SER A 240 -10.13 6.34 -21.31
N THR A 241 -9.88 5.39 -22.20
CA THR A 241 -10.81 4.27 -22.50
C THR A 241 -10.18 2.90 -22.28
N ALA A 242 -8.86 2.83 -22.27
CA ALA A 242 -8.14 1.60 -21.96
C ALA A 242 -8.30 1.25 -20.48
N GLY A 243 -8.63 0.00 -20.19
CA GLY A 243 -8.65 -0.52 -18.83
C GLY A 243 -7.25 -0.56 -18.22
N SER A 244 -7.15 -0.46 -16.91
CA SER A 244 -5.87 -0.55 -16.20
C SER A 244 -5.11 -1.84 -16.54
N ASP A 245 -5.80 -2.95 -16.69
CA ASP A 245 -5.19 -4.25 -17.03
C ASP A 245 -4.60 -4.26 -18.44
N ASP A 246 -5.26 -3.62 -19.43
CA ASP A 246 -4.70 -3.48 -20.79
C ASP A 246 -3.40 -2.67 -20.76
N ILE A 247 -3.36 -1.59 -20.00
CA ILE A 247 -2.17 -0.75 -19.88
C ILE A 247 -1.04 -1.52 -19.18
N ARG A 248 -1.35 -2.27 -18.12
CA ARG A 248 -0.37 -3.15 -17.44
C ARG A 248 0.21 -4.18 -18.38
N GLU A 249 -0.62 -4.82 -19.20
CA GLU A 249 -0.19 -5.79 -20.20
C GLU A 249 0.75 -5.15 -21.24
N ARG A 250 0.44 -3.94 -21.72
CA ARG A 250 1.30 -3.20 -22.66
C ARG A 250 2.65 -2.88 -22.03
N TRP A 251 2.69 -2.43 -20.78
CA TRP A 251 3.93 -2.16 -20.07
C TRP A 251 4.74 -3.45 -19.84
N ALA A 252 4.11 -4.52 -19.40
CA ALA A 252 4.75 -5.80 -19.18
C ALA A 252 5.27 -6.45 -20.50
N SER A 253 4.64 -6.13 -21.63
CA SER A 253 5.00 -6.65 -22.97
C SER A 253 5.95 -5.75 -23.76
N ASP A 254 6.77 -4.96 -23.08
CA ASP A 254 7.81 -4.09 -23.69
C ASP A 254 7.25 -3.05 -24.68
N LYS A 255 6.06 -2.49 -24.40
CA LYS A 255 5.44 -1.43 -25.22
C LYS A 255 5.58 -0.04 -24.62
N CYS A 256 5.87 0.03 -23.33
CA CYS A 256 5.89 1.26 -22.55
C CYS A 256 7.05 1.23 -21.55
N ALA A 257 7.64 2.39 -21.26
CA ALA A 257 8.81 2.48 -20.39
C ALA A 257 8.44 2.62 -18.90
N PHE A 258 7.62 3.63 -18.56
CA PHE A 258 7.36 4.01 -17.18
C PHE A 258 5.90 3.83 -16.80
N PHE A 259 5.68 3.50 -15.54
CA PHE A 259 4.37 3.46 -14.92
C PHE A 259 4.46 4.19 -13.58
N LEU A 260 3.95 5.42 -13.53
CA LEU A 260 4.15 6.37 -12.43
C LEU A 260 3.14 6.14 -11.31
N GLY A 261 3.58 6.33 -10.06
CA GLY A 261 2.71 6.30 -8.89
C GLY A 261 2.03 4.94 -8.67
N ASN A 262 2.71 3.87 -9.04
CA ASN A 262 2.19 2.51 -8.96
C ASN A 262 2.98 1.67 -7.97
N ASP A 263 2.33 0.63 -7.49
CA ASP A 263 2.83 -0.23 -6.44
C ASP A 263 3.52 -1.51 -6.95
N THR A 264 4.20 -2.18 -6.05
CA THR A 264 4.98 -3.39 -6.35
C THR A 264 4.13 -4.61 -6.72
N SER A 265 2.83 -4.63 -6.42
CA SER A 265 1.93 -5.75 -6.78
C SER A 265 1.83 -5.94 -8.30
N TYR A 266 1.98 -4.86 -9.06
CA TYR A 266 2.03 -4.89 -10.53
C TYR A 266 3.20 -5.72 -11.08
N LEU A 267 4.30 -5.81 -10.36
CA LEU A 267 5.48 -6.58 -10.76
C LEU A 267 5.19 -8.09 -10.78
N LEU A 268 4.35 -8.60 -9.86
CA LEU A 268 3.91 -9.99 -9.89
C LEU A 268 3.12 -10.29 -11.16
N ASN A 269 2.20 -9.41 -11.53
CA ASN A 269 1.39 -9.56 -12.73
C ASN A 269 2.25 -9.42 -13.99
N ALA A 270 3.20 -8.48 -14.01
CA ALA A 270 4.13 -8.34 -15.13
C ALA A 270 4.93 -9.62 -15.38
N ARG A 271 5.39 -10.31 -14.34
CA ARG A 271 6.11 -11.58 -14.45
C ARG A 271 5.21 -12.75 -14.90
N LYS A 272 3.91 -12.70 -14.63
CA LYS A 272 2.95 -13.69 -15.18
C LYS A 272 2.77 -13.48 -16.70
N ILE A 273 2.77 -12.23 -17.17
CA ILE A 273 2.61 -11.87 -18.58
C ILE A 273 3.92 -12.10 -19.35
N ASN A 274 5.04 -11.62 -18.84
CA ASN A 274 6.36 -11.72 -19.42
C ASN A 274 7.38 -12.26 -18.39
N PRO A 275 7.53 -13.59 -18.28
CA PRO A 275 8.43 -14.21 -17.29
C PRO A 275 9.91 -13.76 -17.41
N ASP A 276 10.35 -13.39 -18.61
CA ASP A 276 11.71 -12.93 -18.89
C ASP A 276 11.83 -11.39 -18.87
N GLY A 277 10.73 -10.67 -18.56
CA GLY A 277 10.70 -9.22 -18.52
C GLY A 277 11.73 -8.64 -17.54
N ASN A 278 12.37 -7.56 -17.94
CA ASN A 278 13.40 -6.88 -17.15
C ASN A 278 12.85 -5.56 -16.62
N TYR A 279 12.56 -5.53 -15.32
CA TYR A 279 11.90 -4.39 -14.67
C TYR A 279 12.72 -3.87 -13.51
N ALA A 280 12.50 -2.60 -13.16
CA ALA A 280 13.00 -1.98 -11.94
C ALA A 280 11.87 -1.24 -11.20
N PHE A 281 12.07 -1.06 -9.91
CA PHE A 281 11.29 -0.16 -9.07
C PHE A 281 12.19 1.01 -8.68
N LEU A 282 11.73 2.23 -8.93
CA LEU A 282 12.45 3.46 -8.60
C LEU A 282 11.57 4.35 -7.71
N PRO A 283 12.15 5.26 -6.92
CA PRO A 283 11.34 6.31 -6.30
C PRO A 283 10.68 7.16 -7.39
N THR A 284 9.60 7.83 -7.05
CA THR A 284 9.04 8.89 -7.89
C THR A 284 9.99 10.07 -7.88
N PHE A 285 10.12 10.74 -9.02
CA PHE A 285 11.16 11.75 -9.25
C PHE A 285 10.91 13.02 -8.43
N ALA A 286 11.98 13.74 -8.11
CA ALA A 286 11.89 15.02 -7.41
C ALA A 286 11.25 16.10 -8.29
N SER A 287 10.68 17.13 -7.67
CA SER A 287 10.15 18.28 -8.42
C SER A 287 11.26 19.12 -9.08
N THR A 288 12.42 19.20 -8.44
CA THR A 288 13.61 19.93 -8.90
C THR A 288 14.89 19.25 -8.42
N LYS A 289 16.05 19.72 -8.87
CA LYS A 289 17.37 19.21 -8.43
C LYS A 289 17.65 19.42 -6.94
N GLU A 290 16.97 20.36 -6.30
CA GLU A 290 17.08 20.64 -4.87
C GLU A 290 16.05 19.85 -4.04
N GLY A 291 15.05 19.25 -4.70
CA GLY A 291 14.03 18.44 -4.05
C GLY A 291 14.50 17.02 -3.75
N LYS A 292 13.67 16.26 -3.06
CA LYS A 292 13.89 14.82 -2.79
C LYS A 292 13.02 13.96 -3.66
N GLN A 293 13.54 12.80 -3.99
CA GLN A 293 12.77 11.72 -4.58
C GLN A 293 11.88 11.09 -3.51
N PHE A 294 10.75 10.55 -3.92
CA PHE A 294 9.65 10.17 -3.03
C PHE A 294 9.23 8.72 -3.23
N VAL A 295 8.90 8.05 -2.14
CA VAL A 295 8.25 6.73 -2.13
C VAL A 295 7.01 6.82 -1.25
N GLY A 296 5.85 6.56 -1.82
CA GLY A 296 4.59 6.48 -1.08
C GLY A 296 4.50 5.16 -0.32
N VAL A 297 4.07 5.23 0.94
CA VAL A 297 3.91 4.08 1.84
C VAL A 297 2.58 4.16 2.58
N GLY A 298 2.19 3.07 3.26
CA GLY A 298 1.02 3.06 4.14
C GLY A 298 -0.27 2.58 3.53
N GLU A 299 -0.29 2.12 2.30
CA GLU A 299 -1.47 1.56 1.64
C GLU A 299 -1.60 0.03 1.74
N GLY A 300 -0.70 -0.62 2.49
CA GLY A 300 -0.70 -2.08 2.66
C GLY A 300 -1.84 -2.60 3.52
N THR A 301 -1.81 -3.92 3.73
CA THR A 301 -2.82 -4.63 4.53
C THR A 301 -2.61 -4.37 6.01
N ALA A 302 -3.59 -3.77 6.63
CA ALA A 302 -3.62 -3.53 8.07
C ALA A 302 -4.90 -4.10 8.70
N PHE A 303 -4.78 -4.71 9.89
CA PHE A 303 -5.90 -5.26 10.64
C PHE A 303 -6.09 -4.48 11.93
N GLY A 304 -7.30 -3.95 12.13
CA GLY A 304 -7.70 -3.28 13.36
C GLY A 304 -8.70 -4.11 14.16
N ILE A 305 -8.71 -3.92 15.49
CA ILE A 305 -9.67 -4.55 16.40
C ILE A 305 -10.67 -3.49 16.86
N TRP A 306 -11.96 -3.80 16.75
CA TRP A 306 -13.01 -2.94 17.29
C TRP A 306 -12.86 -2.76 18.79
N LYS A 307 -12.81 -1.51 19.26
CA LYS A 307 -12.58 -1.21 20.69
C LYS A 307 -13.66 -1.73 21.63
N ASP A 308 -14.90 -1.88 21.13
CA ASP A 308 -16.05 -2.34 21.93
C ASP A 308 -16.39 -3.82 21.69
N THR A 309 -15.48 -4.59 21.05
CA THR A 309 -15.66 -6.03 20.87
C THR A 309 -15.80 -6.75 22.20
N GLN A 310 -16.68 -7.76 22.24
CA GLN A 310 -16.82 -8.63 23.41
C GLN A 310 -15.82 -9.81 23.36
N ASN A 311 -15.04 -9.92 22.27
CA ASN A 311 -14.15 -11.02 21.96
C ASN A 311 -12.68 -10.57 21.96
N GLU A 312 -12.30 -9.57 22.77
CA GLU A 312 -10.99 -8.93 22.75
C GLU A 312 -9.82 -9.92 22.77
N ALA A 313 -9.84 -10.90 23.69
CA ALA A 313 -8.75 -11.88 23.80
C ALA A 313 -8.61 -12.74 22.54
N ALA A 314 -9.72 -13.18 21.95
CA ALA A 314 -9.72 -13.96 20.72
C ALA A 314 -9.30 -13.12 19.49
N ALA A 315 -9.70 -11.86 19.42
CA ALA A 315 -9.29 -10.92 18.37
C ALA A 315 -7.78 -10.63 18.44
N LYS A 316 -7.24 -10.38 19.63
CA LYS A 316 -5.79 -10.22 19.84
C LYS A 316 -5.01 -11.51 19.51
N ALA A 317 -5.52 -12.68 19.88
CA ALA A 317 -4.92 -13.98 19.55
C ALA A 317 -4.89 -14.18 18.01
N PHE A 318 -5.93 -13.79 17.30
CA PHE A 318 -5.96 -13.83 15.84
C PHE A 318 -4.92 -12.90 15.20
N LEU A 319 -4.80 -11.65 15.66
CA LEU A 319 -3.75 -10.74 15.18
C LEU A 319 -2.35 -11.26 15.50
N ASN A 320 -2.14 -11.85 16.67
CA ASN A 320 -0.87 -12.49 17.02
C ASN A 320 -0.53 -13.67 16.07
N TYR A 321 -1.53 -14.41 15.59
CA TYR A 321 -1.35 -15.43 14.57
C TYR A 321 -0.99 -14.80 13.22
N MET A 322 -1.70 -13.76 12.80
CA MET A 322 -1.43 -13.07 11.53
C MET A 322 -0.03 -12.43 11.49
N ALA A 323 0.50 -12.04 12.63
CA ALA A 323 1.85 -11.49 12.77
C ALA A 323 2.96 -12.55 12.81
N GLN A 324 2.64 -13.86 12.84
CA GLN A 324 3.68 -14.89 12.78
C GLN A 324 4.43 -14.84 11.45
N PRO A 325 5.76 -14.96 11.43
CA PRO A 325 6.55 -14.76 10.21
C PRO A 325 6.11 -15.63 9.04
N GLU A 326 5.79 -16.90 9.28
CA GLU A 326 5.33 -17.82 8.24
C GLU A 326 3.93 -17.47 7.71
N VAL A 327 3.06 -16.92 8.56
CA VAL A 327 1.70 -16.48 8.19
C VAL A 327 1.75 -15.18 7.41
N ALA A 328 2.42 -14.16 7.96
CA ALA A 328 2.58 -12.87 7.32
C ALA A 328 3.33 -12.98 5.97
N SER A 329 4.34 -13.88 5.87
CA SER A 329 5.03 -14.11 4.60
C SER A 329 4.13 -14.72 3.52
N LYS A 330 3.16 -15.56 3.89
CA LYS A 330 2.17 -16.10 2.93
C LYS A 330 1.25 -14.99 2.42
N MET A 331 0.79 -14.11 3.31
CA MET A 331 -0.02 -12.95 2.89
C MET A 331 0.78 -12.03 1.95
N GLY A 332 2.00 -11.62 2.32
CA GLY A 332 2.83 -10.78 1.47
C GLY A 332 3.14 -11.39 0.10
N LYS A 333 3.28 -12.72 0.00
CA LYS A 333 3.42 -13.43 -1.29
C LYS A 333 2.14 -13.39 -2.11
N ALA A 334 0.97 -13.49 -1.48
CA ALA A 334 -0.31 -13.43 -2.17
C ALA A 334 -0.65 -12.02 -2.65
N THR A 335 -0.37 -11.00 -1.85
CA THR A 335 -0.59 -9.58 -2.20
C THR A 335 0.47 -9.04 -3.14
N GLY A 336 1.70 -9.56 -3.09
CA GLY A 336 2.86 -9.02 -3.81
C GLY A 336 3.48 -7.80 -3.13
N ASN A 337 3.04 -7.48 -1.94
CA ASN A 337 3.50 -6.34 -1.16
C ASN A 337 4.76 -6.69 -0.36
N ILE A 338 5.45 -5.68 0.15
CA ILE A 338 6.57 -5.87 1.07
C ILE A 338 6.08 -6.05 2.50
N SER A 339 6.84 -6.81 3.29
CA SER A 339 6.48 -6.99 4.70
C SER A 339 6.81 -5.76 5.53
N SER A 340 5.89 -5.40 6.42
CA SER A 340 6.09 -4.40 7.47
C SER A 340 6.65 -4.98 8.76
N LEU A 341 6.91 -6.29 8.79
CA LEU A 341 7.49 -6.99 9.94
C LEU A 341 8.94 -7.38 9.64
N LYS A 342 9.88 -6.94 10.46
CA LYS A 342 11.33 -7.20 10.33
C LYS A 342 11.67 -8.69 10.24
N SER A 343 10.99 -9.51 11.04
CA SER A 343 11.20 -10.97 11.06
C SER A 343 10.78 -11.66 9.75
N VAL A 344 9.89 -11.05 8.96
CA VAL A 344 9.40 -11.57 7.68
C VAL A 344 10.31 -11.18 6.53
N ALA A 345 11.03 -10.07 6.63
CA ALA A 345 11.86 -9.54 5.55
C ALA A 345 12.83 -10.58 4.97
N ASP A 346 13.47 -11.38 5.84
CA ASP A 346 14.37 -12.45 5.39
C ASP A 346 13.67 -13.61 4.64
N LEU A 347 12.38 -13.85 4.91
CA LEU A 347 11.59 -14.90 4.26
C LEU A 347 11.08 -14.49 2.89
N THR A 348 10.99 -13.20 2.62
CA THR A 348 10.42 -12.63 1.38
C THR A 348 11.42 -11.88 0.51
N LYS A 349 12.65 -11.68 0.96
CA LYS A 349 13.69 -10.89 0.23
C LYS A 349 14.00 -11.37 -1.19
N GLU A 350 13.75 -12.64 -1.48
CA GLU A 350 13.95 -13.23 -2.81
C GLU A 350 12.68 -13.14 -3.67
N GLU A 351 11.55 -12.73 -3.09
CA GLU A 351 10.33 -12.45 -3.87
C GLU A 351 10.57 -11.26 -4.77
N TYR A 352 10.06 -11.31 -6.00
CA TYR A 352 10.48 -10.39 -7.05
C TYR A 352 10.21 -8.92 -6.72
N GLY A 353 9.03 -8.59 -6.20
CA GLY A 353 8.70 -7.22 -5.80
C GLY A 353 9.59 -6.72 -4.65
N GLN A 354 9.70 -7.51 -3.58
CA GLN A 354 10.55 -7.21 -2.44
C GLN A 354 12.01 -6.96 -2.84
N LYS A 355 12.54 -7.84 -3.70
CA LYS A 355 13.91 -7.71 -4.20
C LYS A 355 14.13 -6.39 -4.93
N LEU A 356 13.21 -5.96 -5.79
CA LEU A 356 13.36 -4.71 -6.53
C LEU A 356 13.29 -3.48 -5.61
N VAL A 357 12.49 -3.52 -4.55
CA VAL A 357 12.49 -2.47 -3.52
C VAL A 357 13.81 -2.43 -2.77
N LEU A 358 14.35 -3.58 -2.37
CA LEU A 358 15.66 -3.66 -1.71
C LEU A 358 16.80 -3.17 -2.62
N ASP A 359 16.77 -3.51 -3.91
CA ASP A 359 17.72 -3.03 -4.90
C ASP A 359 17.62 -1.48 -5.06
N MET A 360 16.41 -0.94 -5.03
CA MET A 360 16.18 0.51 -5.02
C MET A 360 16.74 1.15 -3.75
N GLN A 361 16.40 0.63 -2.57
CA GLN A 361 16.90 1.15 -1.28
C GLN A 361 18.42 1.12 -1.19
N ALA A 362 19.07 0.08 -1.69
CA ALA A 362 20.52 -0.01 -1.73
C ALA A 362 21.18 1.03 -2.65
N LYS A 363 20.46 1.49 -3.68
CA LYS A 363 20.97 2.42 -4.67
C LYS A 363 20.71 3.89 -4.33
N TYR A 364 19.59 4.18 -3.68
CA TYR A 364 19.14 5.52 -3.36
C TYR A 364 19.22 5.75 -1.85
N GLY A 365 20.04 6.71 -1.40
CA GLY A 365 20.33 6.90 0.04
C GLY A 365 19.52 8.01 0.72
N ASP A 366 18.91 8.92 -0.03
CA ASP A 366 18.20 10.08 0.51
C ASP A 366 16.82 10.22 -0.16
N ILE A 367 15.90 9.33 0.23
CA ILE A 367 14.55 9.25 -0.30
C ILE A 367 13.57 9.65 0.80
N LEU A 368 12.51 10.34 0.43
CA LEU A 368 11.39 10.65 1.30
C LEU A 368 10.39 9.47 1.29
N TYR A 369 10.18 8.84 2.44
CA TYR A 369 9.15 7.82 2.65
C TYR A 369 8.00 8.44 3.44
N GLU A 370 6.84 8.59 2.82
CA GLU A 370 5.68 9.21 3.45
C GLU A 370 4.38 8.59 2.94
N ASN A 371 3.30 8.80 3.69
CA ASN A 371 1.96 8.55 3.20
C ASN A 371 1.72 9.28 1.89
N LEU A 372 0.92 8.68 1.02
CA LEU A 372 0.43 9.38 -0.16
C LEU A 372 -0.27 10.67 0.27
N TRP A 373 0.05 11.76 -0.43
CA TRP A 373 -0.27 13.10 0.00
C TRP A 373 -1.78 13.32 0.22
N ASP A 374 -2.62 12.83 -0.68
CA ASP A 374 -4.07 12.92 -0.58
C ASP A 374 -4.65 12.11 0.60
N ARG A 375 -3.98 11.05 1.02
CA ARG A 375 -4.43 10.19 2.12
C ARG A 375 -4.23 10.85 3.48
N LYS A 376 -3.13 11.57 3.64
CA LYS A 376 -2.73 12.20 4.90
C LYS A 376 -3.30 13.60 5.07
N TYR A 377 -3.32 14.39 4.00
CA TYR A 377 -3.53 15.82 4.10
C TYR A 377 -4.89 16.31 3.58
N MET A 378 -5.65 15.47 2.88
CA MET A 378 -6.93 15.86 2.28
C MET A 378 -8.14 15.28 3.00
N PRO A 379 -9.30 15.95 2.97
CA PRO A 379 -10.54 15.43 3.51
C PRO A 379 -11.01 14.18 2.74
N SER A 380 -11.81 13.34 3.41
CA SER A 380 -12.38 12.13 2.80
C SER A 380 -13.31 12.50 1.64
N GLY A 381 -13.13 11.83 0.49
CA GLY A 381 -13.92 12.08 -0.72
C GLY A 381 -13.11 12.69 -1.87
N MET A 382 -11.94 13.26 -1.59
CA MET A 382 -11.10 13.87 -2.63
C MET A 382 -10.68 12.90 -3.73
N TRP A 383 -10.55 11.61 -3.44
CA TRP A 383 -10.26 10.60 -4.47
C TRP A 383 -11.23 10.63 -5.65
N SER A 384 -12.55 10.74 -5.38
CA SER A 384 -13.57 10.83 -6.42
C SER A 384 -13.53 12.17 -7.17
N ILE A 385 -13.10 13.24 -6.48
CA ILE A 385 -12.89 14.56 -7.07
C ILE A 385 -11.71 14.52 -8.05
N PHE A 386 -10.60 13.86 -7.66
CA PHE A 386 -9.46 13.68 -8.56
C PHE A 386 -9.78 12.83 -9.80
N ASP A 387 -10.68 11.85 -9.72
CA ASP A 387 -11.15 11.12 -10.91
C ASP A 387 -11.82 12.04 -11.92
N SER A 388 -12.61 13.00 -11.45
CA SER A 388 -13.22 14.02 -12.31
C SER A 388 -12.19 15.04 -12.83
N ALA A 389 -11.29 15.50 -11.97
CA ALA A 389 -10.24 16.45 -12.32
C ALA A 389 -9.29 15.88 -13.40
N GLU A 390 -8.92 14.60 -13.30
CA GLU A 390 -8.11 13.90 -14.30
C GLU A 390 -8.80 13.86 -15.67
N LYS A 391 -10.11 13.61 -15.70
CA LYS A 391 -10.89 13.64 -16.95
C LYS A 391 -10.95 15.04 -17.56
N MET A 392 -11.19 16.07 -16.72
CA MET A 392 -11.20 17.47 -17.17
C MET A 392 -9.85 17.85 -17.79
N LEU A 393 -8.72 17.52 -17.13
CA LEU A 393 -7.37 17.80 -17.63
C LEU A 393 -7.09 17.05 -18.94
N THR A 394 -7.59 15.82 -19.08
CA THR A 394 -7.42 15.03 -20.31
C THR A 394 -8.21 15.62 -21.48
N ASP A 395 -9.40 16.16 -21.21
CA ASP A 395 -10.28 16.75 -22.23
C ASP A 395 -9.77 18.13 -22.68
N ASP A 396 -9.22 18.93 -21.75
CA ASP A 396 -8.62 20.23 -22.05
C ASP A 396 -7.40 20.51 -21.18
N TYR A 397 -6.21 20.29 -21.75
CA TYR A 397 -4.91 20.57 -21.12
C TYR A 397 -4.32 21.93 -21.52
N SER A 398 -5.14 22.87 -22.04
CA SER A 398 -4.77 24.26 -22.25
C SER A 398 -4.63 25.00 -20.91
N GLU A 399 -4.04 26.20 -20.93
CA GLU A 399 -3.95 27.05 -19.74
C GLU A 399 -5.34 27.32 -19.11
N ALA A 400 -6.38 27.48 -19.95
CA ALA A 400 -7.75 27.65 -19.47
C ALA A 400 -8.29 26.37 -18.84
N GLY A 401 -8.08 25.19 -19.46
CA GLY A 401 -8.50 23.92 -18.91
C GLY A 401 -7.79 23.59 -17.59
N ILE A 402 -6.50 23.90 -17.46
CA ILE A 402 -5.75 23.78 -16.20
C ILE A 402 -6.39 24.65 -15.10
N GLN A 403 -6.78 25.91 -15.43
CA GLN A 403 -7.44 26.77 -14.47
C GLN A 403 -8.81 26.21 -14.05
N ASP A 404 -9.60 25.69 -14.99
CA ASP A 404 -10.89 25.06 -14.69
C ASP A 404 -10.72 23.88 -13.72
N VAL A 405 -9.65 23.09 -13.87
CA VAL A 405 -9.32 21.99 -12.94
C VAL A 405 -8.94 22.53 -11.56
N VAL A 406 -8.12 23.59 -11.48
CA VAL A 406 -7.75 24.23 -10.21
C VAL A 406 -8.99 24.75 -9.48
N ASP A 407 -9.87 25.47 -10.18
CA ASP A 407 -11.10 26.02 -9.62
C ASP A 407 -12.03 24.91 -9.11
N TYR A 408 -12.19 23.83 -9.89
CA TYR A 408 -12.98 22.65 -9.50
C TYR A 408 -12.43 21.96 -8.25
N LEU A 409 -11.11 21.76 -8.17
CA LEU A 409 -10.46 21.14 -7.01
C LEU A 409 -10.61 22.02 -5.77
N ALA A 410 -10.43 23.34 -5.91
CA ALA A 410 -10.56 24.32 -4.84
C ALA A 410 -11.97 24.33 -4.23
N GLU A 411 -13.00 24.42 -5.07
CA GLU A 411 -14.40 24.42 -4.65
C GLU A 411 -14.76 23.11 -3.95
N SER A 412 -14.43 21.96 -4.59
CA SER A 412 -14.76 20.64 -4.06
C SER A 412 -14.04 20.35 -2.74
N TYR A 413 -12.79 20.75 -2.61
CA TYR A 413 -12.02 20.61 -1.38
C TYR A 413 -12.64 21.43 -0.25
N THR A 414 -12.97 22.71 -0.51
CA THR A 414 -13.56 23.59 0.51
C THR A 414 -14.86 23.00 1.04
N ASP A 415 -15.75 22.54 0.17
CA ASP A 415 -17.02 21.93 0.56
C ASP A 415 -16.81 20.68 1.44
N LEU A 416 -15.86 19.83 1.07
CA LEU A 416 -15.54 18.61 1.85
C LEU A 416 -14.89 18.95 3.18
N TRP A 417 -13.94 19.90 3.18
CA TRP A 417 -13.21 20.29 4.39
C TRP A 417 -14.16 20.93 5.41
N GLU A 418 -15.00 21.88 5.00
CA GLU A 418 -16.01 22.52 5.86
C GLU A 418 -16.98 21.49 6.43
N SER A 419 -17.51 20.58 5.59
CA SER A 419 -18.47 19.56 6.04
C SER A 419 -17.88 18.58 7.07
N GLN A 420 -16.56 18.40 7.11
CA GLN A 420 -15.89 17.47 8.04
C GLN A 420 -15.33 18.17 9.28
N ASN A 421 -15.16 19.50 9.27
CA ASN A 421 -14.57 20.28 10.36
C ASN A 421 -15.54 21.25 11.05
N GLU A 422 -16.73 21.49 10.51
CA GLU A 422 -17.77 22.34 11.13
C GLU A 422 -18.75 21.57 12.05
N GLY A 423 -18.37 20.36 12.57
CA GLY A 423 -19.18 19.49 13.41
C GLY A 423 -19.03 19.73 14.92
#